data_f08e0b12ee2d1121f66fdbbd390886d6
#
_entry.id   f08e0b12ee2d1121f66fdbbd390886d6
#
_cell.length_a   1.000
_cell.length_b   1.000
_cell.length_c   1.000
_cell.angle_alpha   90.00
_cell.angle_beta   90.00
_cell.angle_gamma   90.00
#
_symmetry.space_group_name_H-M   'P 1'
#
loop_
_entity.id
_entity.type
_entity.pdbx_description
1 polymer ?
#
loop_
_entity_poly.entity_id
_entity_poly.type
_entity_poly.pdbx_seq_one_letter_code
_entity_poly.pdbx_strand_id
1 'polypeptide(L)'
;MNSAEDKNLLWKLRTGAEWVLKQQIAPFWISMRDDAFGGYYGRKDFNLQLYPQADKGVILNSRILYFFSELARLTGTLRYTAEAEHAYDFLMQYCLDRICGGVFWSVTYDGKPSDTTKHTYNQAFAVYALSSYYALTKNKNALDMAMQLFYLIEEKCFDGDGYLEAFNRDWKPVRNDKLSENNVIAYRTMNTLLHIFEAYSNLYQQTNSAEVSTAMIKILYIYRDRIYNPDRKRQEVFFDENYHSLIDLHSFGHDIESSWLIDEGCQLLGDSGIVQDVRAINQTLASEIYQTAYQKDSVCNECENGTTDTDRIWWVQAESVIGFVNMWQKTHDLKYIQAAEHIWQYIQEYLVDTRPESEWFWGVDESGRPLADRDMSDEWKCPYHNGRMCFELIRRS
;
A
#
# COMPACT_ATOMS: atom_id res chain seq x y z
N MET A 1 9.38 30.02 0.85
CA MET A 1 8.29 30.48 -0.06
C MET A 1 8.44 29.73 -1.35
N ASN A 2 7.45 28.95 -1.73
CA ASN A 2 7.48 28.15 -2.97
C ASN A 2 7.50 29.13 -4.17
N SER A 3 8.39 28.89 -5.13
CA SER A 3 8.47 29.70 -6.35
C SER A 3 7.23 29.52 -7.23
N ALA A 4 7.04 30.36 -8.23
CA ALA A 4 5.96 30.16 -9.21
C ALA A 4 6.17 28.87 -10.00
N GLU A 5 7.41 28.43 -10.15
CA GLU A 5 7.80 27.18 -10.81
C GLU A 5 7.31 25.95 -10.03
N ASP A 6 7.55 25.89 -8.71
CA ASP A 6 7.14 24.79 -7.85
C ASP A 6 5.62 24.56 -7.87
N LYS A 7 4.87 25.67 -7.78
CA LYS A 7 3.41 25.63 -7.84
C LYS A 7 2.89 25.14 -9.19
N ASN A 8 3.59 25.47 -10.26
CA ASN A 8 3.24 24.99 -11.60
C ASN A 8 3.49 23.48 -11.75
N LEU A 9 4.61 22.97 -11.21
CA LEU A 9 4.89 21.52 -11.22
C LEU A 9 3.86 20.75 -10.40
N LEU A 10 3.56 21.19 -9.19
CA LEU A 10 2.54 20.53 -8.36
C LEU A 10 1.15 20.56 -9.03
N TRP A 11 0.79 21.67 -9.68
CA TRP A 11 -0.47 21.80 -10.41
C TRP A 11 -0.54 20.82 -11.59
N LYS A 12 0.57 20.63 -12.33
CA LYS A 12 0.64 19.64 -13.42
C LYS A 12 0.44 18.21 -12.89
N LEU A 13 1.14 17.85 -11.83
CA LEU A 13 1.02 16.55 -11.17
C LEU A 13 -0.44 16.29 -10.76
N ARG A 14 -1.07 17.24 -10.08
CA ARG A 14 -2.47 17.16 -9.69
C ARG A 14 -3.40 16.96 -10.89
N THR A 15 -3.28 17.79 -11.90
CA THR A 15 -4.18 17.74 -13.07
C THR A 15 -4.04 16.41 -13.82
N GLY A 16 -2.82 15.91 -13.96
CA GLY A 16 -2.56 14.60 -14.55
C GLY A 16 -3.14 13.47 -13.72
N ALA A 17 -2.95 13.51 -12.39
CA ALA A 17 -3.50 12.54 -11.46
C ALA A 17 -5.05 12.51 -11.50
N GLU A 18 -5.70 13.68 -11.52
CA GLU A 18 -7.16 13.76 -11.67
C GLU A 18 -7.67 13.14 -12.96
N TRP A 19 -6.94 13.33 -14.05
CA TRP A 19 -7.29 12.77 -15.34
C TRP A 19 -7.16 11.23 -15.38
N VAL A 20 -5.99 10.71 -14.98
CA VAL A 20 -5.71 9.26 -14.94
C VAL A 20 -6.68 8.54 -14.00
N LEU A 21 -6.94 9.11 -12.84
CA LEU A 21 -7.87 8.57 -11.86
C LEU A 21 -9.28 8.40 -12.45
N LYS A 22 -9.78 9.43 -13.15
CA LYS A 22 -11.15 9.45 -13.68
C LYS A 22 -11.30 8.71 -15.04
N GLN A 23 -10.26 8.69 -15.86
CA GLN A 23 -10.36 8.17 -17.23
C GLN A 23 -9.80 6.75 -17.40
N GLN A 24 -8.96 6.29 -16.46
CA GLN A 24 -8.32 4.98 -16.56
C GLN A 24 -8.54 4.12 -15.32
N ILE A 25 -8.02 4.54 -14.14
CA ILE A 25 -8.01 3.70 -12.96
C ILE A 25 -9.45 3.37 -12.52
N ALA A 26 -10.29 4.36 -12.27
CA ALA A 26 -11.65 4.10 -11.79
C ALA A 26 -12.51 3.32 -12.80
N PRO A 27 -12.53 3.64 -14.12
CA PRO A 27 -13.27 2.85 -15.11
C PRO A 27 -12.83 1.38 -15.18
N PHE A 28 -11.51 1.11 -15.16
CA PHE A 28 -10.99 -0.27 -15.15
C PHE A 28 -11.51 -1.04 -13.93
N TRP A 29 -11.38 -0.48 -12.73
CA TRP A 29 -11.79 -1.18 -11.52
C TRP A 29 -13.30 -1.32 -11.37
N ILE A 30 -14.09 -0.40 -11.93
CA ILE A 30 -15.55 -0.58 -12.09
C ILE A 30 -15.85 -1.77 -13.01
N SER A 31 -15.07 -1.97 -14.09
CA SER A 31 -15.28 -3.11 -15.00
C SER A 31 -14.93 -4.46 -14.39
N MET A 32 -14.17 -4.45 -13.28
CA MET A 32 -13.82 -5.65 -12.50
C MET A 32 -14.90 -6.04 -11.47
N ARG A 33 -16.00 -5.31 -11.37
CA ARG A 33 -17.10 -5.62 -10.46
C ARG A 33 -17.79 -6.92 -10.83
N ASP A 34 -18.03 -7.80 -9.86
CA ASP A 34 -18.77 -9.04 -10.01
C ASP A 34 -20.19 -8.89 -9.45
N ASP A 35 -21.16 -8.64 -10.31
CA ASP A 35 -22.56 -8.51 -9.89
C ASP A 35 -23.26 -9.86 -9.64
N ALA A 36 -22.64 -10.98 -10.06
CA ALA A 36 -23.24 -12.31 -9.87
C ALA A 36 -22.94 -12.89 -8.48
N PHE A 37 -21.70 -12.75 -8.01
CA PHE A 37 -21.23 -13.35 -6.77
C PHE A 37 -20.73 -12.32 -5.74
N GLY A 38 -20.81 -11.04 -6.06
CA GLY A 38 -20.36 -9.94 -5.19
C GLY A 38 -18.85 -9.70 -5.22
N GLY A 39 -18.41 -8.54 -4.71
CA GLY A 39 -17.02 -8.12 -4.73
C GLY A 39 -16.50 -7.86 -6.15
N TYR A 40 -15.21 -8.10 -6.31
CA TYR A 40 -14.52 -7.83 -7.58
C TYR A 40 -13.80 -9.09 -8.06
N TYR A 41 -13.72 -9.28 -9.37
CA TYR A 41 -13.02 -10.43 -9.98
C TYR A 41 -11.57 -10.48 -9.53
N GLY A 42 -11.07 -11.69 -9.27
CA GLY A 42 -9.75 -11.91 -8.71
C GLY A 42 -8.60 -11.77 -9.71
N ARG A 43 -8.86 -11.89 -11.04
CA ARG A 43 -7.78 -11.94 -12.02
C ARG A 43 -8.19 -11.46 -13.42
N LYS A 44 -7.33 -10.64 -14.02
CA LYS A 44 -7.37 -10.26 -15.43
C LYS A 44 -5.94 -10.28 -15.96
N ASP A 45 -5.66 -11.06 -17.00
CA ASP A 45 -4.28 -11.23 -17.50
C ASP A 45 -3.77 -10.03 -18.33
N PHE A 46 -2.51 -10.11 -18.74
CA PHE A 46 -1.87 -9.09 -19.59
C PHE A 46 -2.66 -8.80 -20.87
N ASN A 47 -3.30 -9.81 -21.47
CA ASN A 47 -4.09 -9.66 -22.69
C ASN A 47 -5.52 -9.16 -22.45
N LEU A 48 -5.81 -8.73 -21.22
CA LEU A 48 -7.13 -8.26 -20.77
C LEU A 48 -8.21 -9.35 -20.74
N GLN A 49 -7.81 -10.62 -20.75
CA GLN A 49 -8.73 -11.73 -20.55
C GLN A 49 -9.12 -11.83 -19.08
N LEU A 50 -10.43 -11.74 -18.81
CA LEU A 50 -10.98 -11.93 -17.48
C LEU A 50 -11.07 -13.42 -17.13
N TYR A 51 -10.72 -13.78 -15.91
CA TYR A 51 -10.86 -15.12 -15.31
C TYR A 51 -11.97 -15.11 -14.24
N PRO A 52 -13.24 -15.28 -14.63
CA PRO A 52 -14.37 -15.07 -13.71
C PRO A 52 -14.44 -16.04 -12.54
N GLN A 53 -13.76 -17.20 -12.65
CA GLN A 53 -13.71 -18.22 -11.60
C GLN A 53 -12.38 -18.24 -10.82
N ALA A 54 -11.54 -17.24 -11.00
CA ALA A 54 -10.36 -17.08 -10.16
C ALA A 54 -10.79 -16.76 -8.71
N ASP A 55 -10.01 -17.25 -7.75
CA ASP A 55 -10.20 -16.91 -6.36
C ASP A 55 -10.10 -15.41 -6.14
N LYS A 56 -10.86 -14.90 -5.20
CA LYS A 56 -10.87 -13.48 -4.83
C LYS A 56 -9.98 -13.26 -3.61
N GLY A 57 -8.84 -12.61 -3.82
CA GLY A 57 -7.95 -12.21 -2.74
C GLY A 57 -8.63 -11.21 -1.81
N VAL A 58 -8.52 -11.42 -0.50
CA VAL A 58 -9.11 -10.51 0.48
C VAL A 58 -8.33 -9.20 0.54
N ILE A 59 -7.01 -9.24 0.29
CA ILE A 59 -6.19 -8.03 0.12
C ILE A 59 -6.72 -7.19 -1.05
N LEU A 60 -6.92 -7.80 -2.22
CA LEU A 60 -7.45 -7.14 -3.40
C LEU A 60 -8.78 -6.43 -3.10
N ASN A 61 -9.75 -7.14 -2.53
CA ASN A 61 -11.07 -6.58 -2.24
C ASN A 61 -11.03 -5.52 -1.13
N SER A 62 -10.13 -5.66 -0.13
CA SER A 62 -9.89 -4.62 0.88
C SER A 62 -9.32 -3.34 0.25
N ARG A 63 -8.32 -3.46 -0.62
CA ARG A 63 -7.71 -2.32 -1.32
C ARG A 63 -8.68 -1.64 -2.28
N ILE A 64 -9.57 -2.39 -2.91
CA ILE A 64 -10.67 -1.83 -3.74
C ILE A 64 -11.69 -1.08 -2.86
N LEU A 65 -12.05 -1.63 -1.70
CA LEU A 65 -12.90 -0.93 -0.73
C LEU A 65 -12.28 0.41 -0.29
N TYR A 66 -10.99 0.41 0.05
CA TYR A 66 -10.24 1.63 0.33
C TYR A 66 -10.32 2.61 -0.84
N PHE A 67 -9.97 2.16 -2.04
CA PHE A 67 -9.90 2.99 -3.23
C PHE A 67 -11.23 3.70 -3.53
N PHE A 68 -12.33 2.98 -3.59
CA PHE A 68 -13.63 3.59 -3.87
C PHE A 68 -14.15 4.43 -2.71
N SER A 69 -13.81 4.10 -1.46
CA SER A 69 -14.14 4.94 -0.31
C SER A 69 -13.45 6.30 -0.40
N GLU A 70 -12.15 6.33 -0.69
CA GLU A 70 -11.40 7.59 -0.81
C GLU A 70 -11.78 8.37 -2.07
N LEU A 71 -12.04 7.69 -3.18
CA LEU A 71 -12.50 8.32 -4.42
C LEU A 71 -13.88 8.98 -4.23
N ALA A 72 -14.79 8.28 -3.54
CA ALA A 72 -16.11 8.85 -3.21
C ALA A 72 -16.00 10.06 -2.29
N ARG A 73 -15.14 10.01 -1.25
CA ARG A 73 -14.89 11.14 -0.35
C ARG A 73 -14.32 12.35 -1.08
N LEU A 74 -13.40 12.11 -2.00
CA LEU A 74 -12.73 13.16 -2.74
C LEU A 74 -13.66 13.86 -3.74
N THR A 75 -14.55 13.09 -4.40
CA THR A 75 -15.36 13.58 -5.52
C THR A 75 -16.82 13.88 -5.17
N GLY A 76 -17.33 13.34 -4.06
CA GLY A 76 -18.75 13.39 -3.70
C GLY A 76 -19.67 12.60 -4.65
N THR A 77 -19.11 11.71 -5.48
CA THR A 77 -19.85 11.01 -6.54
C THR A 77 -20.53 9.76 -6.00
N LEU A 78 -21.86 9.70 -6.05
CA LEU A 78 -22.69 8.59 -5.55
C LEU A 78 -22.34 7.23 -6.19
N ARG A 79 -21.93 7.23 -7.46
CA ARG A 79 -21.50 5.99 -8.14
C ARG A 79 -20.35 5.34 -7.37
N TYR A 80 -19.34 6.08 -6.95
CA TYR A 80 -18.19 5.53 -6.21
C TYR A 80 -18.56 5.10 -4.79
N THR A 81 -19.56 5.74 -4.19
CA THR A 81 -20.14 5.26 -2.93
C THR A 81 -20.78 3.88 -3.10
N ALA A 82 -21.52 3.66 -4.19
CA ALA A 82 -22.12 2.36 -4.49
C ALA A 82 -21.07 1.26 -4.76
N GLU A 83 -19.94 1.61 -5.40
CA GLU A 83 -18.82 0.68 -5.57
C GLU A 83 -18.15 0.34 -4.23
N ALA A 84 -17.96 1.32 -3.35
CA ALA A 84 -17.44 1.08 -2.00
C ALA A 84 -18.40 0.20 -1.17
N GLU A 85 -19.71 0.44 -1.26
CA GLU A 85 -20.72 -0.37 -0.58
C GLU A 85 -20.67 -1.84 -1.07
N HIS A 86 -20.56 -2.04 -2.37
CA HIS A 86 -20.45 -3.39 -2.97
C HIS A 86 -19.20 -4.14 -2.45
N ALA A 87 -18.05 -3.47 -2.37
CA ALA A 87 -16.83 -4.06 -1.81
C ALA A 87 -16.98 -4.34 -0.30
N TYR A 88 -17.59 -3.42 0.45
CA TYR A 88 -17.85 -3.59 1.88
C TYR A 88 -18.76 -4.77 2.17
N ASP A 89 -19.88 -4.91 1.44
CA ASP A 89 -20.81 -6.01 1.62
C ASP A 89 -20.13 -7.35 1.37
N PHE A 90 -19.31 -7.45 0.33
CA PHE A 90 -18.53 -8.65 0.04
C PHE A 90 -17.51 -8.97 1.14
N LEU A 91 -16.75 -7.98 1.59
CA LEU A 91 -15.80 -8.17 2.69
C LEU A 91 -16.49 -8.67 3.95
N MET A 92 -17.59 -8.02 4.33
CA MET A 92 -18.33 -8.37 5.56
C MET A 92 -19.05 -9.71 5.47
N GLN A 93 -19.53 -10.09 4.30
CA GLN A 93 -20.33 -11.31 4.13
C GLN A 93 -19.46 -12.55 3.95
N TYR A 94 -18.38 -12.48 3.18
CA TYR A 94 -17.62 -13.64 2.71
C TYR A 94 -16.19 -13.72 3.21
N CYS A 95 -15.53 -12.60 3.48
CA CYS A 95 -14.10 -12.62 3.80
C CYS A 95 -13.78 -12.79 5.28
N LEU A 96 -14.78 -12.57 6.17
CA LEU A 96 -14.61 -12.70 7.61
C LEU A 96 -14.74 -14.16 8.06
N ASP A 97 -13.80 -14.66 8.85
CA ASP A 97 -13.95 -15.93 9.56
C ASP A 97 -14.78 -15.74 10.82
N ARG A 98 -16.07 -16.09 10.74
CA ARG A 98 -17.01 -15.98 11.86
C ARG A 98 -16.75 -16.96 12.99
N ILE A 99 -15.88 -17.96 12.80
CA ILE A 99 -15.58 -19.00 13.80
C ILE A 99 -14.31 -18.65 14.56
N CYS A 100 -13.20 -18.39 13.84
CA CYS A 100 -11.89 -18.14 14.44
C CYS A 100 -11.52 -16.65 14.51
N GLY A 101 -12.34 -15.77 13.94
CA GLY A 101 -12.07 -14.33 13.83
C GLY A 101 -11.07 -14.01 12.72
N GLY A 102 -10.95 -12.70 12.42
CA GLY A 102 -10.09 -12.19 11.37
C GLY A 102 -10.63 -12.43 9.96
N VAL A 103 -9.82 -12.10 8.95
CA VAL A 103 -10.14 -12.33 7.54
C VAL A 103 -9.33 -13.49 6.99
N PHE A 104 -9.88 -14.20 5.99
CA PHE A 104 -9.18 -15.22 5.21
C PHE A 104 -8.14 -14.58 4.28
N TRP A 105 -7.18 -15.38 3.76
CA TRP A 105 -6.30 -14.95 2.69
C TRP A 105 -7.08 -14.76 1.38
N SER A 106 -7.84 -15.79 0.97
CA SER A 106 -8.70 -15.74 -0.20
C SER A 106 -9.99 -16.52 -0.01
N VAL A 107 -10.97 -16.20 -0.85
CA VAL A 107 -12.22 -16.95 -1.02
C VAL A 107 -12.37 -17.34 -2.48
N THR A 108 -13.13 -18.41 -2.75
CA THR A 108 -13.48 -18.79 -4.12
C THR A 108 -14.29 -17.68 -4.80
N TYR A 109 -14.40 -17.74 -6.12
CA TYR A 109 -15.20 -16.77 -6.90
C TYR A 109 -16.65 -16.60 -6.39
N ASP A 110 -17.23 -17.67 -5.79
CA ASP A 110 -18.60 -17.70 -5.24
C ASP A 110 -18.65 -17.47 -3.70
N GLY A 111 -17.54 -17.00 -3.11
CA GLY A 111 -17.50 -16.53 -1.72
C GLY A 111 -17.28 -17.60 -0.64
N LYS A 112 -16.87 -18.84 -0.99
CA LYS A 112 -16.49 -19.84 0.02
C LYS A 112 -15.02 -19.66 0.43
N PRO A 113 -14.66 -19.94 1.71
CA PRO A 113 -13.26 -19.92 2.11
C PRO A 113 -12.40 -20.82 1.21
N SER A 114 -11.33 -20.28 0.62
CA SER A 114 -10.35 -21.00 -0.21
C SER A 114 -9.05 -21.17 0.56
N ASP A 115 -8.21 -20.15 0.64
CA ASP A 115 -7.06 -20.14 1.53
C ASP A 115 -7.45 -19.49 2.88
N THR A 116 -7.46 -20.29 3.93
CA THR A 116 -7.88 -19.86 5.28
C THR A 116 -6.73 -19.33 6.14
N THR A 117 -5.53 -19.18 5.59
CA THR A 117 -4.37 -18.58 6.26
C THR A 117 -4.72 -17.20 6.81
N LYS A 118 -4.30 -16.96 8.05
CA LYS A 118 -4.40 -15.65 8.71
C LYS A 118 -3.05 -14.95 8.57
N HIS A 119 -2.98 -13.99 7.68
CA HIS A 119 -1.77 -13.20 7.49
C HIS A 119 -1.94 -11.82 8.11
N THR A 120 -0.98 -11.40 8.95
CA THR A 120 -1.06 -10.11 9.67
C THR A 120 -1.23 -8.94 8.71
N TYR A 121 -0.49 -8.94 7.61
CA TYR A 121 -0.61 -7.97 6.52
C TYR A 121 -2.06 -7.84 6.00
N ASN A 122 -2.72 -8.97 5.76
CA ASN A 122 -4.09 -9.00 5.27
C ASN A 122 -5.11 -8.48 6.31
N GLN A 123 -4.91 -8.81 7.59
CA GLN A 123 -5.72 -8.25 8.68
C GLN A 123 -5.58 -6.72 8.73
N ALA A 124 -4.36 -6.20 8.58
CA ALA A 124 -4.10 -4.77 8.56
C ALA A 124 -4.81 -4.06 7.39
N PHE A 125 -4.79 -4.62 6.18
CA PHE A 125 -5.54 -4.04 5.06
C PHE A 125 -7.05 -4.06 5.24
N ALA A 126 -7.60 -5.05 5.94
CA ALA A 126 -9.02 -5.03 6.31
C ALA A 126 -9.34 -3.89 7.29
N VAL A 127 -8.49 -3.65 8.31
CA VAL A 127 -8.60 -2.49 9.22
C VAL A 127 -8.55 -1.18 8.43
N TYR A 128 -7.58 -1.05 7.53
CA TYR A 128 -7.39 0.15 6.71
C TYR A 128 -8.61 0.48 5.85
N ALA A 129 -9.12 -0.52 5.13
CA ALA A 129 -10.27 -0.39 4.26
C ALA A 129 -11.56 -0.06 5.01
N LEU A 130 -11.83 -0.76 6.12
CA LEU A 130 -13.00 -0.52 6.96
C LEU A 130 -12.97 0.87 7.61
N SER A 131 -11.78 1.36 8.00
CA SER A 131 -11.59 2.72 8.52
C SER A 131 -11.91 3.78 7.47
N SER A 132 -11.48 3.56 6.22
CA SER A 132 -11.79 4.45 5.09
C SER A 132 -13.28 4.44 4.74
N TYR A 133 -13.90 3.26 4.75
CA TYR A 133 -15.34 3.15 4.52
C TYR A 133 -16.16 3.81 5.63
N TYR A 134 -15.74 3.68 6.90
CA TYR A 134 -16.34 4.46 7.99
C TYR A 134 -16.16 5.97 7.80
N ALA A 135 -14.99 6.39 7.35
CA ALA A 135 -14.76 7.82 7.08
C ALA A 135 -15.73 8.37 6.03
N LEU A 136 -16.08 7.57 5.00
CA LEU A 136 -17.06 7.92 3.97
C LEU A 136 -18.49 7.91 4.49
N THR A 137 -18.91 6.82 5.14
CA THR A 137 -20.35 6.50 5.37
C THR A 137 -20.82 6.74 6.79
N LYS A 138 -19.90 6.82 7.75
CA LYS A 138 -20.17 6.78 9.20
C LYS A 138 -20.89 5.50 9.65
N ASN A 139 -20.73 4.40 8.89
CA ASN A 139 -21.26 3.09 9.23
C ASN A 139 -20.53 2.52 10.47
N LYS A 140 -21.22 2.49 11.59
CA LYS A 140 -20.66 2.03 12.88
C LYS A 140 -20.19 0.57 12.84
N ASN A 141 -20.87 -0.30 12.09
CA ASN A 141 -20.47 -1.71 11.98
C ASN A 141 -19.08 -1.85 11.31
N ALA A 142 -18.76 -0.96 10.38
CA ALA A 142 -17.43 -0.94 9.77
C ALA A 142 -16.36 -0.53 10.79
N LEU A 143 -16.62 0.50 11.59
CA LEU A 143 -15.68 0.93 12.63
C LEU A 143 -15.52 -0.11 13.73
N ASP A 144 -16.62 -0.70 14.20
CA ASP A 144 -16.61 -1.75 15.23
C ASP A 144 -15.80 -2.97 14.75
N MET A 145 -15.95 -3.36 13.48
CA MET A 145 -15.17 -4.44 12.90
C MET A 145 -13.68 -4.06 12.75
N ALA A 146 -13.37 -2.84 12.33
CA ALA A 146 -11.98 -2.37 12.27
C ALA A 146 -11.31 -2.42 13.65
N MET A 147 -12.01 -2.00 14.70
CA MET A 147 -11.51 -2.10 16.08
C MET A 147 -11.38 -3.55 16.55
N GLN A 148 -12.29 -4.44 16.21
CA GLN A 148 -12.17 -5.87 16.52
C GLN A 148 -10.93 -6.48 15.87
N LEU A 149 -10.67 -6.16 14.60
CA LEU A 149 -9.48 -6.63 13.90
C LEU A 149 -8.20 -6.01 14.48
N PHE A 150 -8.23 -4.74 14.90
CA PHE A 150 -7.13 -4.11 15.61
C PHE A 150 -6.77 -4.90 16.89
N TYR A 151 -7.76 -5.17 17.76
CA TYR A 151 -7.52 -5.96 18.98
C TYR A 151 -7.03 -7.37 18.66
N LEU A 152 -7.53 -7.97 17.59
CA LEU A 152 -7.11 -9.30 17.17
C LEU A 152 -5.63 -9.31 16.72
N ILE A 153 -5.19 -8.30 15.96
CA ILE A 153 -3.78 -8.15 15.58
C ILE A 153 -2.90 -7.98 16.82
N GLU A 154 -3.30 -7.11 17.75
CA GLU A 154 -2.54 -6.88 18.98
C GLU A 154 -2.48 -8.12 19.90
N GLU A 155 -3.55 -8.93 19.94
CA GLU A 155 -3.61 -10.13 20.77
C GLU A 155 -2.93 -11.36 20.13
N LYS A 156 -3.09 -11.56 18.82
CA LYS A 156 -2.67 -12.80 18.14
C LYS A 156 -1.38 -12.67 17.36
N CYS A 157 -1.13 -11.49 16.79
CA CYS A 157 0.01 -11.33 15.90
C CYS A 157 1.22 -10.69 16.60
N PHE A 158 1.02 -9.93 17.68
CA PHE A 158 2.11 -9.33 18.46
C PHE A 158 2.59 -10.32 19.51
N ASP A 159 3.88 -10.71 19.48
CA ASP A 159 4.47 -11.70 20.38
C ASP A 159 5.25 -11.10 21.56
N GLY A 160 5.22 -9.78 21.73
CA GLY A 160 5.94 -9.04 22.77
C GLY A 160 7.18 -8.30 22.25
N ASP A 161 7.75 -8.73 21.12
CA ASP A 161 8.92 -8.10 20.47
C ASP A 161 8.56 -7.50 19.09
N GLY A 162 7.59 -8.10 18.40
CA GLY A 162 7.13 -7.61 17.11
C GLY A 162 5.91 -8.37 16.57
N TYR A 163 5.59 -8.15 15.31
CA TYR A 163 4.44 -8.78 14.66
C TYR A 163 4.91 -9.97 13.81
N LEU A 164 4.34 -11.14 14.06
CA LEU A 164 4.54 -12.34 13.25
C LEU A 164 3.73 -12.25 11.95
N GLU A 165 4.22 -12.88 10.89
CA GLU A 165 3.64 -12.76 9.54
C GLU A 165 2.38 -13.58 9.34
N ALA A 166 2.43 -14.89 9.62
CA ALA A 166 1.43 -15.85 9.16
C ALA A 166 1.01 -16.86 10.22
N PHE A 167 -0.27 -17.22 10.17
CA PHE A 167 -0.89 -18.18 11.07
C PHE A 167 -1.83 -19.09 10.26
N ASN A 168 -2.05 -20.31 10.77
CA ASN A 168 -3.15 -21.12 10.29
C ASN A 168 -4.49 -20.52 10.72
N ARG A 169 -5.60 -21.14 10.30
CA ARG A 169 -6.95 -20.66 10.63
C ARG A 169 -7.18 -20.49 12.13
N ASP A 170 -6.55 -21.33 12.97
CA ASP A 170 -6.70 -21.34 14.43
C ASP A 170 -5.67 -20.45 15.16
N TRP A 171 -5.03 -19.53 14.45
CA TRP A 171 -4.03 -18.58 14.95
C TRP A 171 -2.74 -19.22 15.51
N LYS A 172 -2.37 -20.40 15.06
CA LYS A 172 -1.05 -20.97 15.33
C LYS A 172 -0.06 -20.48 14.29
N PRO A 173 1.11 -19.95 14.69
CA PRO A 173 2.12 -19.48 13.76
C PRO A 173 2.48 -20.56 12.74
N VAL A 174 2.60 -20.18 11.49
CA VAL A 174 3.03 -21.02 10.37
C VAL A 174 4.09 -20.30 9.54
N ARG A 175 4.72 -21.03 8.64
CA ARG A 175 5.68 -20.47 7.70
C ARG A 175 5.00 -19.47 6.79
N ASN A 176 5.62 -18.29 6.63
CA ASN A 176 5.20 -17.28 5.68
C ASN A 176 5.69 -17.64 4.27
N ASP A 177 4.78 -17.84 3.33
CA ASP A 177 5.04 -18.14 1.93
C ASP A 177 4.42 -17.10 0.96
N LYS A 178 3.93 -15.97 1.48
CA LYS A 178 3.11 -15.01 0.72
C LYS A 178 3.83 -13.72 0.34
N LEU A 179 4.76 -13.22 1.15
CA LEU A 179 5.32 -11.87 1.02
C LEU A 179 6.79 -11.84 0.54
N SER A 180 7.27 -12.88 -0.16
CA SER A 180 8.64 -12.88 -0.67
C SER A 180 8.73 -13.33 -2.11
N GLU A 181 9.00 -12.39 -3.00
CA GLU A 181 9.41 -12.70 -4.38
C GLU A 181 10.86 -13.24 -4.43
N ASN A 182 11.66 -12.97 -3.38
CA ASN A 182 13.06 -13.41 -3.26
C ASN A 182 13.21 -14.84 -2.66
N ASN A 183 12.11 -15.58 -2.48
CA ASN A 183 12.05 -16.91 -1.86
C ASN A 183 12.59 -16.97 -0.41
N VAL A 184 12.63 -15.86 0.29
CA VAL A 184 13.01 -15.77 1.69
C VAL A 184 11.79 -16.02 2.57
N ILE A 185 11.97 -16.88 3.57
CA ILE A 185 10.93 -17.19 4.55
C ILE A 185 11.28 -16.47 5.82
N ALA A 186 10.51 -15.42 6.09
CA ALA A 186 10.73 -14.55 7.22
C ALA A 186 9.70 -14.78 8.33
N TYR A 187 10.12 -14.59 9.56
CA TYR A 187 9.22 -14.49 10.72
C TYR A 187 8.56 -13.13 10.81
N ARG A 188 9.29 -12.08 10.40
CA ARG A 188 8.84 -10.69 10.37
C ARG A 188 9.34 -10.01 9.12
N THR A 189 8.55 -9.07 8.61
CA THR A 189 8.95 -8.24 7.47
C THR A 189 8.72 -6.75 7.79
N MET A 190 9.55 -5.91 7.20
CA MET A 190 9.34 -4.47 7.29
C MET A 190 8.02 -4.07 6.60
N ASN A 191 7.64 -4.78 5.53
CA ASN A 191 6.43 -4.53 4.77
C ASN A 191 5.16 -4.70 5.64
N THR A 192 5.05 -5.79 6.40
CA THR A 192 3.95 -5.99 7.33
C THR A 192 3.93 -4.92 8.41
N LEU A 193 5.08 -4.55 8.99
CA LEU A 193 5.15 -3.50 10.00
C LEU A 193 4.66 -2.15 9.47
N LEU A 194 5.08 -1.78 8.24
CA LEU A 194 4.69 -0.54 7.57
C LEU A 194 3.16 -0.46 7.41
N HIS A 195 2.55 -1.53 6.91
CA HIS A 195 1.11 -1.51 6.64
C HIS A 195 0.23 -1.70 7.88
N ILE A 196 0.74 -2.29 8.97
CA ILE A 196 0.08 -2.18 10.28
C ILE A 196 0.06 -0.72 10.72
N PHE A 197 1.19 -0.01 10.61
CA PHE A 197 1.27 1.41 10.99
C PHE A 197 0.34 2.29 10.15
N GLU A 198 0.29 2.06 8.85
CA GLU A 198 -0.64 2.74 7.94
C GLU A 198 -2.11 2.50 8.33
N ALA A 199 -2.47 1.24 8.56
CA ALA A 199 -3.83 0.88 8.96
C ALA A 199 -4.22 1.50 10.31
N TYR A 200 -3.30 1.51 11.26
CA TYR A 200 -3.52 2.13 12.57
C TYR A 200 -3.56 3.66 12.49
N SER A 201 -2.81 4.27 11.59
CA SER A 201 -2.87 5.71 11.33
C SER A 201 -4.27 6.10 10.84
N ASN A 202 -4.82 5.35 9.88
CA ASN A 202 -6.18 5.60 9.38
C ASN A 202 -7.25 5.34 10.45
N LEU A 203 -7.11 4.25 11.23
CA LEU A 203 -8.03 3.94 12.33
C LEU A 203 -7.96 5.02 13.42
N TYR A 204 -6.77 5.50 13.76
CA TYR A 204 -6.56 6.55 14.75
C TYR A 204 -7.26 7.86 14.34
N GLN A 205 -7.17 8.24 13.07
CA GLN A 205 -7.90 9.40 12.54
C GLN A 205 -9.43 9.31 12.75
N GLN A 206 -9.98 8.10 12.77
CA GLN A 206 -11.43 7.92 12.94
C GLN A 206 -11.86 7.81 14.40
N THR A 207 -10.96 7.34 15.28
CA THR A 207 -11.31 6.98 16.67
C THR A 207 -10.70 7.91 17.71
N ASN A 208 -9.53 8.47 17.42
CA ASN A 208 -8.66 9.14 18.40
C ASN A 208 -8.37 8.27 19.64
N SER A 209 -8.32 6.91 19.47
CA SER A 209 -8.14 5.95 20.55
C SER A 209 -6.72 6.00 21.11
N ALA A 210 -6.61 6.10 22.45
CA ALA A 210 -5.32 6.01 23.16
C ALA A 210 -4.63 4.66 22.95
N GLU A 211 -5.38 3.57 22.80
CA GLU A 211 -4.85 2.23 22.56
C GLU A 211 -4.20 2.14 21.18
N VAL A 212 -4.87 2.67 20.15
CA VAL A 212 -4.33 2.71 18.78
C VAL A 212 -3.07 3.58 18.72
N SER A 213 -3.07 4.78 19.34
CA SER A 213 -1.87 5.64 19.35
C SER A 213 -0.71 5.00 20.13
N THR A 214 -0.99 4.26 21.20
CA THR A 214 0.04 3.51 21.93
C THR A 214 0.65 2.41 21.06
N ALA A 215 -0.15 1.68 20.30
CA ALA A 215 0.34 0.68 19.35
C ALA A 215 1.17 1.33 18.22
N MET A 216 0.74 2.47 17.69
CA MET A 216 1.51 3.24 16.70
C MET A 216 2.88 3.66 17.24
N ILE A 217 2.95 4.19 18.47
CA ILE A 217 4.22 4.58 19.11
C ILE A 217 5.14 3.36 19.28
N LYS A 218 4.60 2.21 19.70
CA LYS A 218 5.34 0.95 19.78
C LYS A 218 5.96 0.56 18.43
N ILE A 219 5.18 0.67 17.35
CA ILE A 219 5.66 0.39 15.99
C ILE A 219 6.81 1.33 15.61
N LEU A 220 6.74 2.62 15.94
CA LEU A 220 7.84 3.55 15.67
C LEU A 220 9.14 3.17 16.37
N TYR A 221 9.09 2.63 17.61
CA TYR A 221 10.28 2.10 18.26
C TYR A 221 10.85 0.88 17.55
N ILE A 222 9.98 -0.08 17.13
CA ILE A 222 10.42 -1.25 16.34
C ILE A 222 11.04 -0.79 15.02
N TYR A 223 10.41 0.14 14.32
CA TYR A 223 10.90 0.70 13.07
C TYR A 223 12.30 1.30 13.20
N ARG A 224 12.50 2.19 14.20
CA ARG A 224 13.78 2.85 14.44
C ARG A 224 14.87 1.88 14.90
N ASP A 225 14.54 0.98 15.83
CA ASP A 225 15.53 0.21 16.56
C ASP A 225 15.82 -1.17 15.96
N ARG A 226 14.93 -1.70 15.10
CA ARG A 226 15.01 -3.06 14.53
C ARG A 226 15.02 -3.11 13.01
N ILE A 227 14.28 -2.21 12.36
CA ILE A 227 14.09 -2.22 10.88
C ILE A 227 15.11 -1.33 10.18
N TYR A 228 15.28 -0.09 10.67
CA TYR A 228 16.20 0.86 10.07
C TYR A 228 17.65 0.50 10.39
N ASN A 229 18.47 0.43 9.34
CA ASN A 229 19.92 0.23 9.44
C ASN A 229 20.64 1.57 9.22
N PRO A 230 21.19 2.22 10.28
CA PRO A 230 21.82 3.54 10.18
C PRO A 230 23.14 3.53 9.40
N ASP A 231 23.86 2.41 9.38
CA ASP A 231 25.12 2.29 8.66
C ASP A 231 24.89 2.23 7.12
N ARG A 232 23.80 1.57 6.73
CA ARG A 232 23.38 1.43 5.33
C ARG A 232 22.38 2.49 4.90
N LYS A 233 21.82 3.25 5.83
CA LYS A 233 20.78 4.28 5.65
C LYS A 233 19.55 3.79 4.88
N ARG A 234 19.15 2.56 5.16
CA ARG A 234 18.01 1.89 4.52
C ARG A 234 17.26 1.04 5.53
N GLN A 235 16.11 0.55 5.16
CA GLN A 235 15.43 -0.52 5.87
C GLN A 235 16.04 -1.88 5.51
N GLU A 236 16.18 -2.80 6.47
CA GLU A 236 16.29 -4.22 6.19
C GLU A 236 14.89 -4.81 5.98
N VAL A 237 14.77 -5.86 5.19
CA VAL A 237 13.48 -6.29 4.62
C VAL A 237 12.89 -7.50 5.32
N PHE A 238 13.67 -8.58 5.45
CA PHE A 238 13.24 -9.88 5.95
C PHE A 238 14.03 -10.27 7.18
N PHE A 239 13.35 -10.72 8.24
CA PHE A 239 13.97 -11.00 9.53
C PHE A 239 13.63 -12.39 10.04
N ASP A 240 14.58 -12.97 10.78
CA ASP A 240 14.33 -14.09 11.66
C ASP A 240 13.53 -13.65 12.91
N GLU A 241 13.32 -14.59 13.84
CA GLU A 241 12.62 -14.33 15.12
C GLU A 241 13.32 -13.29 16.02
N ASN A 242 14.63 -13.10 15.85
CA ASN A 242 15.48 -12.20 16.63
C ASN A 242 15.82 -10.89 15.92
N TYR A 243 15.15 -10.58 14.81
CA TYR A 243 15.43 -9.43 13.96
C TYR A 243 16.81 -9.43 13.28
N HIS A 244 17.43 -10.61 13.06
CA HIS A 244 18.56 -10.67 12.15
C HIS A 244 18.07 -10.61 10.70
N SER A 245 18.67 -9.74 9.91
CA SER A 245 18.37 -9.66 8.47
C SER A 245 18.78 -10.94 7.75
N LEU A 246 17.87 -11.51 6.95
CA LEU A 246 18.04 -12.80 6.28
C LEU A 246 18.65 -12.69 4.90
N ILE A 247 18.67 -11.49 4.31
CA ILE A 247 19.13 -11.24 2.95
C ILE A 247 19.68 -9.82 2.82
N ASP A 248 20.69 -9.62 2.00
CA ASP A 248 21.16 -8.28 1.63
C ASP A 248 20.29 -7.74 0.48
N LEU A 249 19.16 -7.14 0.85
CA LEU A 249 18.19 -6.58 -0.06
C LEU A 249 17.90 -5.12 0.31
N HIS A 250 17.99 -4.23 -0.67
CA HIS A 250 17.52 -2.85 -0.58
C HIS A 250 16.28 -2.69 -1.46
N SER A 251 15.10 -2.70 -0.87
CA SER A 251 13.85 -2.46 -1.57
C SER A 251 13.60 -0.97 -1.72
N PHE A 252 13.89 -0.44 -2.90
CA PHE A 252 13.82 1.00 -3.16
C PHE A 252 12.39 1.54 -3.03
N GLY A 253 11.42 0.77 -3.51
CA GLY A 253 10.01 1.12 -3.41
C GLY A 253 9.52 1.24 -1.98
N HIS A 254 9.89 0.30 -1.11
CA HIS A 254 9.45 0.35 0.28
C HIS A 254 10.15 1.45 1.08
N ASP A 255 11.40 1.75 0.79
CA ASP A 255 12.09 2.86 1.47
C ASP A 255 11.44 4.20 1.16
N ILE A 256 11.12 4.46 -0.12
CA ILE A 256 10.43 5.70 -0.48
C ILE A 256 8.98 5.72 0.02
N GLU A 257 8.26 4.60 0.02
CA GLU A 257 6.91 4.49 0.57
C GLU A 257 6.90 4.77 2.08
N SER A 258 7.80 4.13 2.84
CA SER A 258 7.94 4.36 4.28
C SER A 258 8.25 5.82 4.60
N SER A 259 9.05 6.48 3.77
CA SER A 259 9.49 7.85 4.01
C SER A 259 8.34 8.86 4.12
N TRP A 260 7.23 8.61 3.47
CA TRP A 260 6.07 9.50 3.50
C TRP A 260 4.90 8.94 4.30
N LEU A 261 4.63 7.62 4.23
CA LEU A 261 3.54 6.99 4.98
C LEU A 261 3.75 7.09 6.51
N ILE A 262 4.96 6.76 6.96
CA ILE A 262 5.31 6.88 8.38
C ILE A 262 5.32 8.35 8.81
N ASP A 263 5.76 9.25 7.95
CA ASP A 263 5.73 10.69 8.23
C ASP A 263 4.30 11.22 8.45
N GLU A 264 3.32 10.75 7.67
CA GLU A 264 1.90 11.09 7.88
C GLU A 264 1.38 10.59 9.23
N GLY A 265 1.65 9.33 9.59
CA GLY A 265 1.27 8.83 10.91
C GLY A 265 1.96 9.58 12.06
N CYS A 266 3.21 10.00 11.87
CA CYS A 266 3.94 10.85 12.81
C CYS A 266 3.26 12.22 13.01
N GLN A 267 2.63 12.79 11.97
CA GLN A 267 1.88 14.05 12.11
C GLN A 267 0.67 13.91 13.02
N LEU A 268 0.02 12.74 13.00
CA LEU A 268 -1.13 12.43 13.86
C LEU A 268 -0.77 12.27 15.33
N LEU A 269 0.43 11.76 15.63
CA LEU A 269 0.91 11.49 16.98
C LEU A 269 1.46 12.73 17.69
N GLY A 270 1.64 13.84 16.98
CA GLY A 270 2.23 15.06 17.51
C GLY A 270 3.75 14.94 17.73
N ASP A 271 4.33 15.94 18.41
CA ASP A 271 5.78 16.01 18.60
C ASP A 271 6.21 15.26 19.87
N SER A 272 7.01 14.21 19.69
CA SER A 272 7.70 13.46 20.74
C SER A 272 9.11 13.10 20.26
N GLY A 273 9.99 12.66 21.17
CA GLY A 273 11.36 12.28 20.80
C GLY A 273 11.41 11.21 19.72
N ILE A 274 10.61 10.15 19.88
CA ILE A 274 10.55 9.07 18.88
C ILE A 274 10.03 9.56 17.51
N VAL A 275 9.06 10.45 17.50
CA VAL A 275 8.54 11.02 16.25
C VAL A 275 9.59 11.87 15.53
N GLN A 276 10.38 12.64 16.28
CA GLN A 276 11.49 13.43 15.71
C GLN A 276 12.58 12.55 15.12
N ASP A 277 12.99 11.50 15.86
CA ASP A 277 13.96 10.51 15.36
C ASP A 277 13.50 9.86 14.06
N VAL A 278 12.25 9.41 14.02
CA VAL A 278 11.68 8.73 12.85
C VAL A 278 11.52 9.67 11.66
N ARG A 279 11.13 10.92 11.88
CA ARG A 279 11.11 11.93 10.81
C ARG A 279 12.48 12.16 10.16
N ALA A 280 13.56 12.13 10.95
CA ALA A 280 14.92 12.22 10.43
C ALA A 280 15.31 10.98 9.61
N ILE A 281 14.91 9.79 10.05
CA ILE A 281 15.07 8.54 9.29
C ILE A 281 14.34 8.65 7.95
N ASN A 282 13.07 9.05 7.95
CA ASN A 282 12.25 9.17 6.75
C ASN A 282 12.86 10.12 5.70
N GLN A 283 13.41 11.25 6.14
CA GLN A 283 14.14 12.17 5.23
C GLN A 283 15.43 11.53 4.68
N THR A 284 16.12 10.74 5.50
CA THR A 284 17.30 10.00 5.06
C THR A 284 16.94 8.98 3.99
N LEU A 285 15.90 8.18 4.20
CA LEU A 285 15.43 7.19 3.21
C LEU A 285 15.11 7.85 1.86
N ALA A 286 14.29 8.91 1.85
CA ALA A 286 13.93 9.59 0.60
C ALA A 286 15.18 10.20 -0.10
N SER A 287 16.13 10.73 0.66
CA SER A 287 17.39 11.25 0.12
C SER A 287 18.25 10.14 -0.49
N GLU A 288 18.39 9.00 0.18
CA GLU A 288 19.14 7.85 -0.33
C GLU A 288 18.53 7.29 -1.61
N ILE A 289 17.20 7.16 -1.69
CA ILE A 289 16.52 6.72 -2.92
C ILE A 289 16.76 7.69 -4.08
N TYR A 290 16.73 9.00 -3.82
CA TYR A 290 17.09 9.99 -4.86
C TYR A 290 18.52 9.81 -5.36
N GLN A 291 19.46 9.46 -4.49
CA GLN A 291 20.89 9.35 -4.85
C GLN A 291 21.25 8.01 -5.49
N THR A 292 20.60 6.92 -5.09
CA THR A 292 21.01 5.55 -5.43
C THR A 292 20.12 4.87 -6.45
N ALA A 293 18.81 5.14 -6.44
CA ALA A 293 17.82 4.40 -7.22
C ALA A 293 17.12 5.23 -8.32
N TYR A 294 17.06 6.57 -8.14
CA TYR A 294 16.47 7.45 -9.14
C TYR A 294 17.46 7.66 -10.29
N GLN A 295 17.10 7.15 -11.47
CA GLN A 295 17.89 7.27 -12.69
C GLN A 295 17.00 7.18 -13.93
N LYS A 296 17.38 7.86 -15.02
CA LYS A 296 16.60 7.87 -16.27
C LYS A 296 15.13 8.25 -16.02
N ASP A 297 14.90 9.28 -15.22
CA ASP A 297 13.60 9.84 -14.88
C ASP A 297 12.61 8.85 -14.21
N SER A 298 13.12 7.82 -13.57
CA SER A 298 12.37 6.74 -12.93
C SER A 298 13.16 6.13 -11.77
N VAL A 299 12.53 5.25 -10.99
CA VAL A 299 13.18 4.55 -9.86
C VAL A 299 13.28 3.06 -10.17
N CYS A 300 14.48 2.48 -10.00
CA CYS A 300 14.70 1.03 -10.10
C CYS A 300 13.90 0.26 -9.06
N ASN A 301 13.68 -1.04 -9.28
CA ASN A 301 12.90 -1.88 -8.39
C ASN A 301 13.59 -2.07 -7.03
N GLU A 302 14.74 -2.74 -7.03
CA GLU A 302 15.47 -3.11 -5.82
C GLU A 302 16.96 -3.39 -6.10
N CYS A 303 17.75 -3.62 -5.06
CA CYS A 303 19.14 -4.08 -5.19
C CYS A 303 19.37 -5.26 -4.24
N GLU A 304 19.63 -6.44 -4.81
CA GLU A 304 19.92 -7.66 -4.07
C GLU A 304 21.40 -8.03 -4.21
N ASN A 305 22.10 -8.22 -3.10
CA ASN A 305 23.53 -8.58 -3.07
C ASN A 305 24.42 -7.71 -3.97
N GLY A 306 24.10 -6.41 -4.04
CA GLY A 306 24.82 -5.43 -4.87
C GLY A 306 24.43 -5.44 -6.36
N THR A 307 23.48 -6.26 -6.77
CA THR A 307 22.95 -6.27 -8.14
C THR A 307 21.60 -5.55 -8.19
N THR A 308 21.52 -4.48 -8.98
CA THR A 308 20.30 -3.69 -9.13
C THR A 308 19.38 -4.32 -10.17
N ASP A 309 18.15 -4.60 -9.77
CA ASP A 309 17.05 -4.86 -10.68
C ASP A 309 16.58 -3.53 -11.28
N THR A 310 16.74 -3.41 -12.59
CA THR A 310 16.46 -2.18 -13.33
C THR A 310 15.05 -2.14 -13.93
N ASP A 311 14.18 -3.08 -13.61
CA ASP A 311 12.77 -2.99 -13.98
C ASP A 311 12.09 -1.80 -13.29
N ARG A 312 11.03 -1.29 -13.90
CA ARG A 312 10.25 -0.17 -13.38
C ARG A 312 8.86 -0.65 -13.03
N ILE A 313 8.66 -0.96 -11.76
CA ILE A 313 7.40 -1.52 -11.24
C ILE A 313 6.43 -0.37 -10.93
N TRP A 314 5.16 -0.54 -11.28
CA TRP A 314 4.11 0.50 -11.20
C TRP A 314 4.01 1.14 -9.81
N TRP A 315 4.04 0.32 -8.75
CA TRP A 315 3.87 0.80 -7.40
C TRP A 315 5.09 1.57 -6.90
N VAL A 316 6.30 1.13 -7.28
CA VAL A 316 7.55 1.84 -6.95
C VAL A 316 7.54 3.24 -7.52
N GLN A 317 7.08 3.40 -8.78
CA GLN A 317 6.98 4.72 -9.41
C GLN A 317 5.92 5.59 -8.73
N ALA A 318 4.74 5.03 -8.43
CA ALA A 318 3.67 5.74 -7.75
C ALA A 318 4.12 6.25 -6.36
N GLU A 319 4.76 5.39 -5.56
CA GLU A 319 5.26 5.75 -4.23
C GLU A 319 6.40 6.78 -4.31
N SER A 320 7.24 6.69 -5.34
CA SER A 320 8.32 7.64 -5.55
C SER A 320 7.81 9.05 -5.88
N VAL A 321 6.74 9.17 -6.65
CA VAL A 321 6.11 10.47 -6.90
C VAL A 321 5.70 11.13 -5.59
N ILE A 322 4.99 10.40 -4.72
CA ILE A 322 4.52 10.96 -3.44
C ILE A 322 5.66 11.19 -2.46
N GLY A 323 6.59 10.24 -2.34
CA GLY A 323 7.75 10.37 -1.47
C GLY A 323 8.58 11.60 -1.80
N PHE A 324 8.80 11.88 -3.08
CA PHE A 324 9.54 13.09 -3.49
C PHE A 324 8.70 14.37 -3.35
N VAL A 325 7.39 14.35 -3.58
CA VAL A 325 6.53 15.48 -3.25
C VAL A 325 6.57 15.78 -1.75
N ASN A 326 6.48 14.74 -0.89
CA ASN A 326 6.60 14.90 0.56
C ASN A 326 7.96 15.49 0.96
N MET A 327 9.05 14.99 0.37
CA MET A 327 10.39 15.49 0.65
C MET A 327 10.58 16.94 0.21
N TRP A 328 10.04 17.34 -0.94
CA TRP A 328 10.01 18.74 -1.37
C TRP A 328 9.22 19.61 -0.40
N GLN A 329 8.06 19.18 0.06
CA GLN A 329 7.26 19.94 1.03
C GLN A 329 8.01 20.17 2.36
N LYS A 330 8.89 19.24 2.76
CA LYS A 330 9.68 19.33 3.99
C LYS A 330 10.93 20.20 3.83
N THR A 331 11.63 20.06 2.71
CA THR A 331 12.96 20.65 2.51
C THR A 331 12.95 21.90 1.64
N HIS A 332 11.91 22.09 0.83
CA HIS A 332 11.84 23.11 -0.23
C HIS A 332 12.95 23.00 -1.28
N ASP A 333 13.60 21.82 -1.40
CA ASP A 333 14.59 21.55 -2.42
C ASP A 333 13.90 21.13 -3.72
N LEU A 334 14.05 21.96 -4.76
CA LEU A 334 13.40 21.81 -6.06
C LEU A 334 13.68 20.49 -6.75
N LYS A 335 14.84 19.90 -6.53
CA LYS A 335 15.22 18.63 -7.17
C LYS A 335 14.18 17.52 -6.92
N TYR A 336 13.51 17.51 -5.76
CA TYR A 336 12.55 16.49 -5.42
C TYR A 336 11.23 16.65 -6.18
N ILE A 337 10.68 17.88 -6.29
CA ILE A 337 9.44 18.07 -7.07
C ILE A 337 9.71 17.90 -8.57
N GLN A 338 10.93 18.21 -9.05
CA GLN A 338 11.35 17.93 -10.43
C GLN A 338 11.45 16.41 -10.67
N ALA A 339 12.06 15.66 -9.74
CA ALA A 339 12.10 14.20 -9.84
C ALA A 339 10.68 13.59 -9.85
N ALA A 340 9.77 14.07 -9.01
CA ALA A 340 8.38 13.63 -9.00
C ALA A 340 7.70 13.89 -10.37
N GLU A 341 7.93 15.05 -10.97
CA GLU A 341 7.38 15.40 -12.28
C GLU A 341 7.97 14.54 -13.40
N HIS A 342 9.28 14.27 -13.40
CA HIS A 342 9.93 13.39 -14.37
C HIS A 342 9.41 11.93 -14.25
N ILE A 343 9.29 11.41 -13.02
CA ILE A 343 8.72 10.07 -12.79
C ILE A 343 7.27 10.02 -13.27
N TRP A 344 6.49 11.09 -13.05
CA TRP A 344 5.13 11.17 -13.56
C TRP A 344 5.07 11.13 -15.09
N GLN A 345 5.97 11.82 -15.79
CA GLN A 345 6.08 11.75 -17.24
C GLN A 345 6.46 10.33 -17.70
N TYR A 346 7.41 9.69 -17.00
CA TYR A 346 7.79 8.30 -17.26
C TYR A 346 6.60 7.34 -17.10
N ILE A 347 5.80 7.49 -16.04
CA ILE A 347 4.57 6.71 -15.83
C ILE A 347 3.63 6.84 -17.02
N GLN A 348 3.39 8.08 -17.48
CA GLN A 348 2.47 8.34 -18.58
C GLN A 348 2.96 7.77 -19.91
N GLU A 349 4.26 7.77 -20.15
CA GLU A 349 4.85 7.31 -21.39
C GLU A 349 4.98 5.79 -21.47
N TYR A 350 5.33 5.12 -20.36
CA TYR A 350 5.72 3.71 -20.39
C TYR A 350 4.80 2.78 -19.57
N LEU A 351 4.25 3.23 -18.44
CA LEU A 351 3.47 2.37 -17.56
C LEU A 351 1.98 2.42 -17.83
N VAL A 352 1.46 3.54 -18.29
CA VAL A 352 0.04 3.67 -18.64
C VAL A 352 -0.26 2.86 -19.90
N ASP A 353 -1.09 1.82 -19.77
CA ASP A 353 -1.54 1.05 -20.90
C ASP A 353 -2.65 1.78 -21.66
N THR A 354 -2.40 2.09 -22.92
CA THR A 354 -3.33 2.81 -23.78
C THR A 354 -4.37 1.94 -24.49
N ARG A 355 -4.35 0.63 -24.25
CA ARG A 355 -5.38 -0.28 -24.79
C ARG A 355 -6.74 0.03 -24.15
N PRO A 356 -7.85 -0.10 -24.90
CA PRO A 356 -9.18 0.09 -24.32
C PRO A 356 -9.43 -0.83 -23.13
N GLU A 357 -10.11 -0.31 -22.09
CA GLU A 357 -10.47 -1.05 -20.89
C GLU A 357 -9.27 -1.59 -20.10
N SER A 358 -8.13 -0.90 -20.19
CA SER A 358 -6.90 -1.21 -19.47
C SER A 358 -6.59 -0.17 -18.40
N GLU A 359 -5.53 -0.44 -17.65
CA GLU A 359 -5.01 0.36 -16.55
C GLU A 359 -3.50 0.52 -16.73
N TRP A 360 -2.69 0.57 -15.69
CA TRP A 360 -1.24 0.57 -15.81
C TRP A 360 -0.72 -0.86 -15.95
N PHE A 361 0.36 -1.05 -16.71
CA PHE A 361 1.09 -2.31 -16.68
C PHE A 361 1.64 -2.60 -15.27
N TRP A 362 1.89 -3.86 -14.95
CA TRP A 362 2.60 -4.24 -13.73
C TRP A 362 3.98 -3.58 -13.65
N GLY A 363 4.67 -3.56 -14.75
CA GLY A 363 5.97 -2.92 -14.87
C GLY A 363 6.47 -2.95 -16.29
N VAL A 364 7.62 -2.31 -16.49
CA VAL A 364 8.35 -2.30 -17.75
C VAL A 364 9.83 -2.63 -17.48
N ASP A 365 10.49 -3.24 -18.46
CA ASP A 365 11.93 -3.48 -18.39
C ASP A 365 12.74 -2.17 -18.57
N GLU A 366 14.07 -2.23 -18.48
CA GLU A 366 14.95 -1.09 -18.65
C GLU A 366 14.79 -0.35 -20.00
N SER A 367 14.24 -1.03 -21.01
CA SER A 367 13.99 -0.44 -22.33
C SER A 367 12.59 0.16 -22.49
N GLY A 368 11.77 0.12 -21.43
CA GLY A 368 10.39 0.61 -21.44
C GLY A 368 9.37 -0.39 -22.03
N ARG A 369 9.74 -1.66 -22.22
CA ARG A 369 8.80 -2.69 -22.73
C ARG A 369 8.01 -3.29 -21.57
N PRO A 370 6.66 -3.41 -21.71
CA PRO A 370 5.83 -4.02 -20.67
C PRO A 370 6.25 -5.48 -20.35
N LEU A 371 6.18 -5.83 -19.06
CA LEU A 371 6.38 -7.19 -18.56
C LEU A 371 5.12 -8.02 -18.88
N ALA A 372 5.15 -8.73 -20.01
CA ALA A 372 3.98 -9.41 -20.58
C ALA A 372 3.61 -10.72 -19.84
N ASP A 373 4.43 -11.18 -18.94
CA ASP A 373 4.19 -12.33 -18.05
C ASP A 373 3.46 -11.96 -16.75
N ARG A 374 3.17 -10.67 -16.54
CA ARG A 374 2.48 -10.15 -15.37
C ARG A 374 1.03 -9.79 -15.69
N ASP A 375 0.14 -10.09 -14.76
CA ASP A 375 -1.29 -9.82 -14.90
C ASP A 375 -1.62 -8.32 -14.75
N MET A 376 -2.74 -7.89 -15.34
CA MET A 376 -3.27 -6.54 -15.17
C MET A 376 -4.01 -6.36 -13.84
N SER A 377 -4.51 -7.45 -13.28
CA SER A 377 -5.12 -7.53 -11.96
C SER A 377 -4.93 -8.92 -11.37
N ASP A 378 -4.45 -8.98 -10.16
CA ASP A 378 -4.33 -10.18 -9.34
C ASP A 378 -4.47 -9.81 -7.85
N GLU A 379 -4.09 -10.69 -6.93
CA GLU A 379 -4.17 -10.40 -5.49
C GLU A 379 -3.30 -9.20 -5.05
N TRP A 380 -2.23 -8.89 -5.80
CA TRP A 380 -1.28 -7.81 -5.51
C TRP A 380 -1.51 -6.55 -6.35
N LYS A 381 -1.73 -6.73 -7.67
CA LYS A 381 -1.96 -5.64 -8.61
C LYS A 381 -3.40 -5.14 -8.50
N CYS A 382 -3.56 -3.98 -7.88
CA CYS A 382 -4.85 -3.40 -7.49
C CYS A 382 -4.76 -1.85 -7.48
N PRO A 383 -5.88 -1.10 -7.30
CA PRO A 383 -5.88 0.36 -7.41
C PRO A 383 -5.34 1.06 -6.14
N TYR A 384 -4.55 0.38 -5.34
CA TYR A 384 -4.08 0.92 -4.07
C TYR A 384 -2.96 1.95 -4.25
N HIS A 385 -1.81 1.58 -4.82
CA HIS A 385 -0.67 2.48 -4.94
C HIS A 385 -0.90 3.64 -5.92
N ASN A 386 -1.33 3.35 -7.14
CA ASN A 386 -1.57 4.38 -8.15
C ASN A 386 -2.81 5.25 -7.81
N GLY A 387 -3.84 4.65 -7.24
CA GLY A 387 -5.01 5.40 -6.74
C GLY A 387 -4.63 6.30 -5.55
N ARG A 388 -3.88 5.78 -4.57
CA ARG A 388 -3.40 6.53 -3.42
C ARG A 388 -2.49 7.68 -3.84
N MET A 389 -1.57 7.44 -4.79
CA MET A 389 -0.76 8.51 -5.38
C MET A 389 -1.64 9.64 -5.90
N CYS A 390 -2.67 9.31 -6.69
CA CYS A 390 -3.58 10.34 -7.21
C CYS A 390 -4.31 11.09 -6.10
N PHE A 391 -4.80 10.40 -5.08
CA PHE A 391 -5.46 11.02 -3.93
C PHE A 391 -4.55 11.99 -3.20
N GLU A 392 -3.32 11.57 -2.95
CA GLU A 392 -2.34 12.41 -2.25
C GLU A 392 -1.92 13.64 -3.06
N LEU A 393 -1.70 13.49 -4.37
CA LEU A 393 -1.40 14.65 -5.23
C LEU A 393 -2.55 15.68 -5.24
N ILE A 394 -3.80 15.21 -5.21
CA ILE A 394 -4.97 16.09 -5.16
C ILE A 394 -5.09 16.78 -3.80
N ARG A 395 -4.79 16.09 -2.70
CA ARG A 395 -4.89 16.64 -1.34
C ARG A 395 -3.79 17.62 -0.99
N ARG A 396 -2.57 17.40 -1.51
CA ARG A 396 -1.36 18.17 -1.19
C ARG A 396 -1.19 19.45 -2.03
N SER A 397 -2.06 19.68 -3.01
CA SER A 397 -1.95 20.77 -3.99
C SER A 397 -2.94 21.93 -3.76
#